data_d33945d026ed1a81723634999fb0a983
#
_entry.id   d33945d026ed1a81723634999fb0a983
#
_cell.length_a   1.000
_cell.length_b   1.000
_cell.length_c   1.000
_cell.angle_alpha   90.00
_cell.angle_beta   90.00
_cell.angle_gamma   90.00
#
_symmetry.space_group_name_H-M   'P 1'
#
loop_
_entity.id
_entity.type
_entity.pdbx_description
1 polymer ?
#
loop_
_entity_poly.entity_id
_entity_poly.type
_entity_poly.pdbx_seq_one_letter_code
_entity_poly.pdbx_strand_id
1 'polypeptide(L)'
;MSAVMVIDGVALPERLVAEEAQNHPAATPEAARMAAAHALAIKALLLDRADQLGLTPRPEIDEDGREETSEEALVRAVLEAEIE
;
A
#
# COMPACT_ATOMS: atom_id res chain seq x y z
N MET A 1 24.16 2.00 5.00
CA MET A 1 23.61 1.63 3.68
C MET A 1 22.27 0.95 3.86
N SER A 2 21.23 1.49 3.30
CA SER A 2 19.91 0.87 3.48
C SER A 2 19.69 -0.20 2.43
N ALA A 3 19.25 -1.37 2.89
CA ALA A 3 18.89 -2.46 2.01
C ALA A 3 17.53 -2.19 1.37
N VAL A 4 17.35 -2.66 0.17
CA VAL A 4 16.14 -2.45 -0.61
C VAL A 4 15.66 -3.80 -1.15
N MET A 5 14.36 -4.05 -1.06
CA MET A 5 13.72 -5.19 -1.68
C MET A 5 13.00 -4.71 -2.93
N VAL A 6 13.11 -5.45 -4.03
CA VAL A 6 12.42 -5.08 -5.27
C VAL A 6 11.32 -6.11 -5.56
N ILE A 7 10.08 -5.65 -5.66
CA ILE A 7 8.92 -6.49 -5.99
C ILE A 7 8.21 -5.85 -7.18
N ASP A 8 8.07 -6.59 -8.25
CA ASP A 8 7.39 -6.13 -9.48
C ASP A 8 7.93 -4.77 -9.98
N GLY A 9 9.24 -4.58 -9.86
CA GLY A 9 9.89 -3.34 -10.27
C GLY A 9 9.81 -2.20 -9.26
N VAL A 10 9.17 -2.42 -8.12
CA VAL A 10 9.04 -1.40 -7.07
C VAL A 10 10.14 -1.62 -6.03
N ALA A 11 10.95 -0.58 -5.79
CA ALA A 11 12.00 -0.63 -4.76
C ALA A 11 11.40 -0.26 -3.41
N LEU A 12 11.56 -1.15 -2.43
CA LEU A 12 10.99 -0.99 -1.10
C LEU A 12 12.11 -0.97 -0.06
N PRO A 13 12.25 0.11 0.74
CA PRO A 13 13.21 0.10 1.85
C PRO A 13 12.86 -1.02 2.84
N GLU A 14 13.86 -1.81 3.23
CA GLU A 14 13.62 -2.93 4.12
C GLU A 14 12.98 -2.53 5.46
N ARG A 15 13.29 -1.34 5.97
CA ARG A 15 12.68 -0.89 7.23
C ARG A 15 11.16 -0.74 7.09
N LEU A 16 10.67 -0.31 5.92
CA LEU A 16 9.23 -0.18 5.69
C LEU A 16 8.58 -1.56 5.60
N VAL A 17 9.27 -2.51 4.97
CA VAL A 17 8.80 -3.90 4.91
C VAL A 17 8.72 -4.48 6.32
N ALA A 18 9.73 -4.25 7.15
CA ALA A 18 9.75 -4.75 8.52
C ALA A 18 8.62 -4.15 9.36
N GLU A 19 8.36 -2.85 9.22
CA GLU A 19 7.26 -2.20 9.93
C GLU A 19 5.91 -2.75 9.47
N GLU A 20 5.72 -2.90 8.17
CA GLU A 20 4.47 -3.41 7.62
C GLU A 20 4.24 -4.89 7.97
N ALA A 21 5.32 -5.67 8.09
CA ALA A 21 5.23 -7.09 8.44
C ALA A 21 4.50 -7.33 9.76
N GLN A 22 4.53 -6.37 10.67
CA GLN A 22 3.82 -6.47 11.95
C GLN A 22 2.31 -6.50 11.76
N ASN A 23 1.81 -6.03 10.61
CA ASN A 23 0.39 -6.01 10.29
C ASN A 23 -0.04 -7.25 9.51
N HIS A 24 0.87 -8.17 9.24
CA HIS A 24 0.60 -9.37 8.44
C HIS A 24 0.91 -10.63 9.25
N PRO A 25 -0.06 -11.13 10.02
CA PRO A 25 0.15 -12.36 10.78
C PRO A 25 0.41 -13.53 9.82
N ALA A 26 1.47 -14.27 10.09
CA ALA A 26 1.87 -15.39 9.27
C ALA A 26 2.60 -16.42 10.13
N ALA A 27 2.74 -17.63 9.60
CA ALA A 27 3.35 -18.74 10.33
C ALA A 27 4.85 -18.50 10.59
N THR A 28 5.51 -17.73 9.73
CA THR A 28 6.95 -17.44 9.87
C THR A 28 7.20 -15.96 9.63
N PRO A 29 8.32 -15.42 10.21
CA PRO A 29 8.71 -14.05 9.94
C PRO A 29 8.98 -13.79 8.45
N GLU A 30 9.51 -14.77 7.73
CA GLU A 30 9.77 -14.63 6.30
C GLU A 30 8.47 -14.50 5.51
N ALA A 31 7.45 -15.29 5.85
CA ALA A 31 6.14 -15.19 5.20
C ALA A 31 5.50 -13.83 5.48
N ALA A 32 5.63 -13.32 6.71
CA ALA A 32 5.12 -11.99 7.05
C ALA A 32 5.82 -10.90 6.24
N ARG A 33 7.14 -11.01 6.08
CA ARG A 33 7.91 -10.04 5.29
C ARG A 33 7.50 -10.06 3.83
N MET A 34 7.29 -11.24 3.25
CA MET A 34 6.87 -11.35 1.86
C MET A 34 5.48 -10.78 1.66
N ALA A 35 4.55 -11.07 2.57
CA ALA A 35 3.21 -10.50 2.51
C ALA A 35 3.26 -8.98 2.60
N ALA A 36 4.08 -8.45 3.51
CA ALA A 36 4.25 -7.01 3.68
C ALA A 36 4.84 -6.37 2.42
N ALA A 37 5.87 -6.99 1.84
CA ALA A 37 6.51 -6.48 0.63
C ALA A 37 5.54 -6.43 -0.53
N HIS A 38 4.74 -7.49 -0.74
CA HIS A 38 3.74 -7.51 -1.79
C HIS A 38 2.67 -6.44 -1.56
N ALA A 39 2.19 -6.28 -0.33
CA ALA A 39 1.19 -5.28 0.00
C ALA A 39 1.70 -3.86 -0.29
N LEU A 40 2.94 -3.57 0.09
CA LEU A 40 3.56 -2.27 -0.16
C LEU A 40 3.76 -2.03 -1.66
N ALA A 41 4.18 -3.06 -2.40
CA ALA A 41 4.38 -2.95 -3.84
C ALA A 41 3.06 -2.68 -4.56
N ILE A 42 2.00 -3.39 -4.21
CA ILE A 42 0.67 -3.19 -4.78
C ILE A 42 0.19 -1.77 -4.49
N LYS A 43 0.35 -1.31 -3.24
CA LYS A 43 -0.02 0.05 -2.87
C LYS A 43 0.73 1.08 -3.69
N ALA A 44 2.05 0.91 -3.86
CA ALA A 44 2.86 1.83 -4.66
C ALA A 44 2.40 1.88 -6.12
N LEU A 45 2.06 0.74 -6.70
CA LEU A 45 1.55 0.68 -8.07
C LEU A 45 0.19 1.35 -8.20
N LEU A 46 -0.68 1.16 -7.21
CA LEU A 46 -2.00 1.81 -7.20
C LEU A 46 -1.87 3.33 -7.05
N LEU A 47 -0.96 3.81 -6.20
CA LEU A 47 -0.73 5.23 -6.05
C LEU A 47 -0.16 5.86 -7.32
N ASP A 48 0.73 5.13 -8.01
CA ASP A 48 1.26 5.57 -9.29
C ASP A 48 0.14 5.64 -10.34
N ARG A 49 -0.75 4.66 -10.35
CA ARG A 49 -1.91 4.66 -11.24
C ARG A 49 -2.84 5.84 -10.95
N ALA A 50 -3.06 6.15 -9.67
CA ALA A 50 -3.86 7.31 -9.28
C ALA A 50 -3.28 8.59 -9.85
N ASP A 51 -1.96 8.73 -9.80
CA ASP A 51 -1.27 9.90 -10.36
C ASP A 51 -1.46 9.97 -11.87
N GLN A 52 -1.31 8.84 -12.58
CA GLN A 52 -1.51 8.77 -14.01
C GLN A 52 -2.94 9.16 -14.42
N LEU A 53 -3.92 8.80 -13.59
CA LEU A 53 -5.32 9.12 -13.85
C LEU A 53 -5.71 10.53 -13.39
N GLY A 54 -4.81 11.24 -12.74
CA GLY A 54 -5.06 12.58 -12.24
C GLY A 54 -6.06 12.63 -11.10
N LEU A 55 -6.15 11.56 -10.30
CA LEU A 55 -7.09 11.48 -9.19
C LEU A 55 -6.64 12.31 -8.00
N THR A 56 -7.59 12.94 -7.34
CA THR A 56 -7.36 13.73 -6.13
C THR A 56 -7.89 12.97 -4.93
N PRO A 57 -7.14 12.91 -3.81
CA PRO A 57 -7.64 12.21 -2.63
C PRO A 57 -8.82 12.94 -2.02
N ARG A 58 -9.86 12.18 -1.69
CA ARG A 58 -11.05 12.68 -1.00
C ARG A 58 -11.34 11.76 0.17
N PRO A 59 -10.59 11.90 1.28
CA PRO A 59 -10.77 11.03 2.43
C PRO A 59 -12.18 11.06 2.98
N GLU A 60 -12.69 9.88 3.32
CA GLU A 60 -14.02 9.74 3.91
C GLU A 60 -13.87 9.39 5.39
N ILE A 61 -14.88 9.73 6.17
CA ILE A 61 -14.96 9.39 7.59
C ILE A 61 -15.94 8.24 7.71
N ASP A 62 -15.53 7.15 8.38
CA ASP A 62 -16.39 5.98 8.55
C ASP A 62 -17.35 6.15 9.74
N GLU A 63 -18.16 5.12 10.01
CA GLU A 63 -19.15 5.13 11.07
C GLU A 63 -18.52 5.30 12.46
N ASP A 64 -17.28 4.86 12.62
CA ASP A 64 -16.57 4.96 13.90
C ASP A 64 -15.84 6.29 14.06
N GLY A 65 -15.96 7.18 13.09
CA GLY A 65 -15.29 8.48 13.11
C GLY A 65 -13.84 8.44 12.64
N ARG A 66 -13.39 7.30 12.11
CA ARG A 66 -12.03 7.17 11.58
C ARG A 66 -11.97 7.80 10.19
N GLU A 67 -11.02 8.71 10.00
CA GLU A 67 -10.82 9.35 8.71
C GLU A 67 -9.80 8.58 7.89
N GLU A 68 -10.10 8.37 6.61
CA GLU A 68 -9.14 7.77 5.68
C GLU A 68 -7.91 8.65 5.55
N THR A 69 -6.75 8.02 5.36
CA THR A 69 -5.55 8.76 4.93
C THR A 69 -5.72 9.13 3.46
N SER A 70 -4.92 10.10 3.00
CA SER A 70 -4.93 10.46 1.57
C SER A 70 -4.57 9.27 0.69
N GLU A 71 -3.62 8.42 1.13
CA GLU A 71 -3.25 7.23 0.37
C GLU A 71 -4.37 6.22 0.29
N GLU A 72 -5.07 5.97 1.39
CA GLU A 72 -6.23 5.08 1.39
C GLU A 72 -7.32 5.57 0.45
N ALA A 73 -7.58 6.87 0.47
CA ALA A 73 -8.58 7.49 -0.40
C ALA A 73 -8.19 7.35 -1.88
N LEU A 74 -6.92 7.52 -2.22
CA LEU A 74 -6.43 7.36 -3.58
C LEU A 74 -6.54 5.92 -4.05
N VAL A 75 -6.17 4.96 -3.21
CA VAL A 75 -6.29 3.53 -3.54
C VAL A 75 -7.75 3.18 -3.82
N ARG A 76 -8.66 3.64 -2.96
CA ARG A 76 -10.09 3.42 -3.16
C ARG A 76 -10.56 4.03 -4.48
N ALA A 77 -10.13 5.25 -4.78
CA ALA A 77 -10.52 5.94 -6.01
C ALA A 77 -10.04 5.20 -7.26
N VAL A 78 -8.81 4.66 -7.24
CA VAL A 78 -8.30 3.86 -8.35
C VAL A 78 -9.14 2.60 -8.55
N LEU A 79 -9.44 1.90 -7.46
CA LEU A 79 -10.24 0.67 -7.55
C LEU A 79 -11.63 0.96 -8.11
N GLU A 80 -12.26 2.06 -7.68
CA GLU A 80 -13.56 2.47 -8.21
C GLU A 80 -13.49 2.83 -9.69
N ALA A 81 -12.41 3.50 -10.11
CA ALA A 81 -12.24 3.91 -11.51
C ALA A 81 -11.98 2.75 -12.44
N GLU A 82 -11.30 1.71 -11.97
CA GLU A 82 -10.92 0.54 -12.79
C GLU A 82 -11.97 -0.57 -12.78
N ILE A 83 -12.90 -0.52 -11.85
CA ILE A 83 -13.98 -1.51 -11.74
C ILE A 83 -15.28 -0.87 -12.21
N GLU A 84 -15.64 -1.12 -13.42
CA GLU A 84 -16.93 -0.68 -13.96
C GLU A 84 -17.76 -1.86 -14.39
#